data_d4f52455409896b79c9ba768c85120e7
#
_entry.id   d4f52455409896b79c9ba768c85120e7
#
_cell.length_a   1.000
_cell.length_b   1.000
_cell.length_c   1.000
_cell.angle_alpha   90.00
_cell.angle_beta   90.00
_cell.angle_gamma   90.00
#
_symmetry.space_group_name_H-M   'P 1'
#
loop_
_entity.id
_entity.type
_entity.pdbx_description
1 polymer ?
#
loop_
_entity_poly.entity_id
_entity_poly.type
_entity_poly.pdbx_seq_one_letter_code
_entity_poly.pdbx_strand_id
1 'polypeptide(L)'
;MDRFSFFFAFYGLILGLAVTELLGGFAGMVRAHALKKLEAQTALLALLIFVLICATWVDAFDMSKGITLDFGDLWAPILLATFYYLAAAVVFPRDEAQYAHLHAYFAARRKFVVGMLIAAEAVDHAANISWYFDQHAHHPAHFWGWIIPYNIAIDGCFLALFFARGRRANIALLSALILLFLVPYWHQGVIDGLVMRLFGY
;
A
#
# COMPACT_ATOMS: atom_id res chain seq x y z
N MET A 1 2.08 13.54 -26.95
CA MET A 1 1.94 12.85 -25.66
C MET A 1 0.73 11.96 -25.82
N ASP A 2 0.88 10.65 -25.65
CA ASP A 2 -0.25 9.74 -25.71
C ASP A 2 -1.11 9.83 -24.43
N ARG A 3 -2.34 9.33 -24.50
CA ARG A 3 -3.28 9.40 -23.35
C ARG A 3 -2.74 8.71 -22.12
N PHE A 4 -1.99 7.61 -22.33
CA PHE A 4 -1.36 6.87 -21.26
C PHE A 4 -0.28 7.70 -20.54
N SER A 5 0.64 8.30 -21.29
CA SER A 5 1.70 9.15 -20.70
C SER A 5 1.11 10.30 -19.88
N PHE A 6 -0.02 10.88 -20.34
CA PHE A 6 -0.72 11.93 -19.60
C PHE A 6 -1.32 11.39 -18.30
N PHE A 7 -2.03 10.26 -18.35
CA PHE A 7 -2.62 9.62 -17.19
C PHE A 7 -1.54 9.24 -16.16
N PHE A 8 -0.50 8.57 -16.61
CA PHE A 8 0.60 8.11 -15.74
C PHE A 8 1.33 9.27 -15.07
N ALA A 9 1.55 10.38 -15.79
CA ALA A 9 2.13 11.58 -15.21
C ALA A 9 1.21 12.22 -14.16
N PHE A 10 -0.09 12.31 -14.43
CA PHE A 10 -1.08 12.85 -13.50
C PHE A 10 -1.21 11.97 -12.24
N TYR A 11 -1.31 10.66 -12.42
CA TYR A 11 -1.40 9.70 -11.32
C TYR A 11 -0.14 9.71 -10.46
N GLY A 12 1.04 9.69 -11.10
CA GLY A 12 2.32 9.81 -10.42
C GLY A 12 2.48 11.12 -9.63
N LEU A 13 1.91 12.22 -10.12
CA LEU A 13 1.89 13.49 -9.39
C LEU A 13 1.10 13.36 -8.08
N ILE A 14 -0.09 12.78 -8.10
CA ILE A 14 -0.93 12.65 -6.89
C ILE A 14 -0.30 11.67 -5.90
N LEU A 15 0.23 10.53 -6.36
CA LEU A 15 0.98 9.60 -5.51
C LEU A 15 2.25 10.26 -4.95
N GLY A 16 2.93 11.10 -5.73
CA GLY A 16 4.09 11.87 -5.30
C GLY A 16 3.77 12.84 -4.16
N LEU A 17 2.55 13.42 -4.13
CA LEU A 17 2.09 14.22 -2.99
C LEU A 17 1.98 13.38 -1.72
N ALA A 18 1.48 12.16 -1.80
CA ALA A 18 1.42 11.25 -0.65
C ALA A 18 2.83 10.88 -0.12
N VAL A 19 3.77 10.60 -1.04
CA VAL A 19 5.18 10.38 -0.68
C VAL A 19 5.79 11.63 -0.03
N THR A 20 5.48 12.82 -0.55
CA THR A 20 5.98 14.09 -0.01
C THR A 20 5.49 14.33 1.42
N GLU A 21 4.21 14.06 1.73
CA GLU A 21 3.67 14.14 3.10
C GLU A 21 4.38 13.16 4.04
N LEU A 22 4.59 11.92 3.59
CA LEU A 22 5.26 10.89 4.38
C LEU A 22 6.72 11.26 4.71
N LEU A 23 7.48 11.65 3.68
CA LEU A 23 8.88 12.07 3.83
C LEU A 23 8.99 13.38 4.58
N GLY A 24 8.04 14.32 4.39
CA GLY A 24 7.96 15.58 5.13
C GLY A 24 7.75 15.37 6.62
N GLY A 25 6.86 14.45 7.01
CA GLY A 25 6.65 14.06 8.40
C GLY A 25 7.90 13.43 9.02
N PHE A 26 8.55 12.51 8.32
CA PHE A 26 9.81 11.92 8.74
C PHE A 26 10.93 12.97 8.88
N ALA A 27 11.08 13.86 7.89
CA ALA A 27 12.05 14.95 7.92
C ALA A 27 11.79 15.92 9.07
N GLY A 28 10.52 16.16 9.45
CA GLY A 28 10.15 16.91 10.66
C GLY A 28 10.75 16.30 11.92
N MET A 29 10.61 14.99 12.10
CA MET A 29 11.21 14.25 13.22
C MET A 29 12.74 14.32 13.23
N VAL A 30 13.38 14.27 12.04
CA VAL A 30 14.84 14.44 11.92
C VAL A 30 15.25 15.82 12.39
N ARG A 31 14.60 16.88 11.89
CA ARG A 31 14.91 18.28 12.25
C ARG A 31 14.72 18.55 13.75
N ALA A 32 13.67 17.99 14.34
CA ALA A 32 13.40 18.11 15.78
C ALA A 32 14.29 17.20 16.66
N HIS A 33 15.26 16.48 16.09
CA HIS A 33 16.12 15.51 16.80
C HIS A 33 15.29 14.44 17.56
N ALA A 34 14.08 14.14 17.06
CA ALA A 34 13.12 13.25 17.71
C ALA A 34 13.18 11.80 17.22
N LEU A 35 14.12 11.42 16.36
CA LEU A 35 14.23 10.06 15.81
C LEU A 35 14.33 8.97 16.88
N LYS A 36 14.99 9.26 18.01
CA LYS A 36 15.09 8.31 19.14
C LYS A 36 13.73 8.01 19.78
N LYS A 37 12.72 8.86 19.54
CA LYS A 37 11.34 8.68 20.02
C LYS A 37 10.46 7.95 19.02
N LEU A 38 10.96 7.71 17.79
CA LEU A 38 10.21 7.01 16.74
C LEU A 38 9.94 5.57 17.19
N GLU A 39 8.67 5.28 17.37
CA GLU A 39 8.24 3.93 17.73
C GLU A 39 8.13 3.02 16.50
N ALA A 40 8.46 1.73 16.69
CA ALA A 40 8.41 0.73 15.63
C ALA A 40 7.03 0.66 14.95
N GLN A 41 5.93 0.84 15.70
CA GLN A 41 4.57 0.83 15.13
C GLN A 41 4.36 1.96 14.12
N THR A 42 4.80 3.19 14.45
CA THR A 42 4.69 4.34 13.55
C THR A 42 5.61 4.19 12.35
N ALA A 43 6.84 3.72 12.57
CA ALA A 43 7.80 3.48 11.50
C ALA A 43 7.30 2.40 10.51
N LEU A 44 6.78 1.28 11.02
CA LEU A 44 6.24 0.22 10.19
C LEU A 44 4.95 0.65 9.44
N LEU A 45 4.08 1.43 10.07
CA LEU A 45 2.89 1.94 9.41
C LEU A 45 3.26 2.92 8.27
N ALA A 46 4.23 3.80 8.52
CA ALA A 46 4.76 4.68 7.49
C ALA A 46 5.42 3.91 6.34
N LEU A 47 6.21 2.87 6.68
CA LEU A 47 6.81 1.99 5.68
C LEU A 47 5.76 1.22 4.88
N LEU A 48 4.70 0.72 5.51
CA LEU A 48 3.60 0.06 4.83
C LEU A 48 2.94 1.00 3.82
N ILE A 49 2.59 2.23 4.21
CA ILE A 49 2.02 3.23 3.30
C ILE A 49 2.96 3.47 2.12
N PHE A 50 4.26 3.61 2.36
CA PHE A 50 5.25 3.80 1.31
C PHE A 50 5.31 2.62 0.34
N VAL A 51 5.31 1.38 0.86
CA VAL A 51 5.29 0.14 0.04
C VAL A 51 4.02 0.09 -0.81
N LEU A 52 2.86 0.38 -0.23
CA LEU A 52 1.58 0.41 -0.96
C LEU A 52 1.59 1.44 -2.10
N ILE A 53 2.09 2.65 -1.85
CA ILE A 53 2.22 3.68 -2.89
C ILE A 53 3.12 3.19 -4.03
N CYS A 54 4.27 2.59 -3.70
CA CYS A 54 5.20 2.05 -4.70
C CYS A 54 4.57 0.89 -5.49
N ALA A 55 3.91 -0.06 -4.80
CA ALA A 55 3.21 -1.18 -5.42
C ALA A 55 2.15 -0.70 -6.41
N THR A 56 1.27 0.17 -5.96
CA THR A 56 0.20 0.75 -6.80
C THR A 56 0.76 1.51 -8.02
N TRP A 57 1.90 2.16 -7.89
CA TRP A 57 2.54 2.86 -9.00
C TRP A 57 3.11 1.89 -10.04
N VAL A 58 3.70 0.78 -9.59
CA VAL A 58 4.21 -0.29 -10.47
C VAL A 58 3.05 -0.98 -11.19
N ASP A 59 1.99 -1.34 -10.48
CA ASP A 59 0.81 -1.98 -11.04
C ASP A 59 0.12 -1.10 -12.10
N ALA A 60 0.02 0.22 -11.86
CA ALA A 60 -0.49 1.17 -12.83
C ALA A 60 0.34 1.22 -14.12
N PHE A 61 1.66 1.02 -14.03
CA PHE A 61 2.53 0.94 -15.19
C PHE A 61 2.28 -0.33 -16.01
N ASP A 62 2.08 -1.47 -15.35
CA ASP A 62 1.86 -2.76 -16.03
C ASP A 62 0.47 -2.86 -16.67
N MET A 63 -0.56 -2.32 -16.02
CA MET A 63 -1.92 -2.25 -16.56
C MET A 63 -2.06 -1.38 -17.81
N SER A 64 -1.11 -0.51 -18.08
CA SER A 64 -1.15 0.49 -19.15
C SER A 64 -1.09 -0.05 -20.57
N LYS A 65 -0.72 -1.30 -20.74
CA LYS A 65 -0.52 -1.92 -22.05
C LYS A 65 -1.86 -2.32 -22.68
N GLY A 66 -2.52 -1.39 -23.38
CA GLY A 66 -3.70 -1.69 -24.19
C GLY A 66 -5.04 -1.08 -23.73
N ILE A 67 -5.03 -0.19 -22.74
CA ILE A 67 -6.25 0.45 -22.24
C ILE A 67 -6.56 1.72 -23.05
N THR A 68 -7.79 1.82 -23.56
CA THR A 68 -8.36 3.09 -24.05
C THR A 68 -8.85 3.87 -22.84
N LEU A 69 -8.01 4.75 -22.29
CA LEU A 69 -8.38 5.58 -21.14
C LEU A 69 -9.55 6.51 -21.49
N ASP A 70 -10.65 6.36 -20.78
CA ASP A 70 -11.72 7.33 -20.73
C ASP A 70 -11.84 7.95 -19.32
N PHE A 71 -12.82 8.84 -19.14
CA PHE A 71 -13.02 9.50 -17.84
C PHE A 71 -13.48 8.50 -16.77
N GLY A 72 -14.16 7.43 -17.17
CA GLY A 72 -14.60 6.35 -16.28
C GLY A 72 -13.45 5.59 -15.64
N ASP A 73 -12.29 5.51 -16.30
CA ASP A 73 -11.13 4.77 -15.79
C ASP A 73 -10.34 5.55 -14.73
N LEU A 74 -10.61 6.86 -14.56
CA LEU A 74 -9.86 7.72 -13.65
C LEU A 74 -10.30 7.66 -12.18
N TRP A 75 -11.53 7.20 -11.91
CA TRP A 75 -12.07 7.26 -10.54
C TRP A 75 -11.28 6.43 -9.53
N ALA A 76 -10.90 5.21 -9.88
CA ALA A 76 -10.21 4.31 -8.97
C ALA A 76 -8.79 4.81 -8.64
N PRO A 77 -7.92 5.15 -9.62
CA PRO A 77 -6.62 5.76 -9.36
C PRO A 77 -6.70 7.03 -8.50
N ILE A 78 -7.67 7.92 -8.76
CA ILE A 78 -7.83 9.15 -7.98
C ILE A 78 -8.21 8.83 -6.53
N LEU A 79 -9.14 7.90 -6.31
CA LEU A 79 -9.54 7.50 -4.95
C LEU A 79 -8.39 6.80 -4.21
N LEU A 80 -7.70 5.86 -4.85
CA LEU A 80 -6.52 5.20 -4.29
C LEU A 80 -5.47 6.22 -3.84
N ALA A 81 -5.06 7.11 -4.73
CA ALA A 81 -4.09 8.14 -4.42
C ALA A 81 -4.57 9.08 -3.31
N THR A 82 -5.87 9.41 -3.27
CA THR A 82 -6.48 10.23 -2.21
C THR A 82 -6.41 9.54 -0.85
N PHE A 83 -6.75 8.25 -0.78
CA PHE A 83 -6.68 7.50 0.47
C PHE A 83 -5.25 7.36 0.98
N TYR A 84 -4.28 7.09 0.09
CA TYR A 84 -2.87 7.06 0.46
C TYR A 84 -2.36 8.43 0.94
N TYR A 85 -2.77 9.52 0.27
CA TYR A 85 -2.42 10.87 0.71
C TYR A 85 -2.96 11.17 2.11
N LEU A 86 -4.24 10.87 2.38
CA LEU A 86 -4.85 11.08 3.69
C LEU A 86 -4.18 10.23 4.78
N ALA A 87 -3.84 8.97 4.46
CA ALA A 87 -3.11 8.09 5.37
C ALA A 87 -1.71 8.66 5.68
N ALA A 88 -0.96 9.07 4.65
CA ALA A 88 0.38 9.65 4.76
C ALA A 88 0.41 10.96 5.56
N ALA A 89 -0.58 11.85 5.31
CA ALA A 89 -0.69 13.15 5.96
C ALA A 89 -0.95 13.06 7.48
N VAL A 90 -1.43 11.89 7.96
CA VAL A 90 -1.83 11.69 9.36
C VAL A 90 -0.92 10.74 10.13
N VAL A 91 -0.03 9.99 9.44
CA VAL A 91 0.83 8.99 10.10
C VAL A 91 1.85 9.62 11.05
N PHE A 92 2.34 10.80 10.74
CA PHE A 92 3.23 11.58 11.60
C PHE A 92 2.52 12.81 12.17
N PRO A 93 2.78 13.20 13.43
CA PRO A 93 2.28 14.46 13.95
C PRO A 93 2.94 15.64 13.26
N ARG A 94 2.17 16.71 13.04
CA ARG A 94 2.69 17.97 12.51
C ARG A 94 3.29 18.87 13.58
N ASP A 95 2.83 18.71 14.83
CA ASP A 95 3.29 19.48 15.98
C ASP A 95 4.43 18.76 16.68
N GLU A 96 5.57 19.43 16.84
CA GLU A 96 6.76 18.90 17.51
C GLU A 96 6.51 18.52 18.97
N ALA A 97 5.59 19.19 19.66
CA ALA A 97 5.20 18.85 21.02
C ALA A 97 4.64 17.43 21.14
N GLN A 98 4.00 16.93 20.08
CA GLN A 98 3.42 15.60 20.05
C GLN A 98 4.47 14.49 19.85
N TYR A 99 5.69 14.81 19.44
CA TYR A 99 6.78 13.82 19.32
C TYR A 99 7.17 13.19 20.67
N ALA A 100 6.88 13.86 21.79
CA ALA A 100 7.05 13.28 23.11
C ALA A 100 6.05 12.16 23.43
N HIS A 101 4.91 12.11 22.72
CA HIS A 101 3.77 11.24 22.98
C HIS A 101 3.36 10.42 21.77
N LEU A 102 4.31 9.94 20.96
CA LEU A 102 4.06 9.20 19.70
C LEU A 102 3.20 7.96 19.90
N HIS A 103 3.33 7.27 21.05
CA HIS A 103 2.48 6.12 21.36
C HIS A 103 0.99 6.50 21.44
N ALA A 104 0.69 7.56 22.15
CA ALA A 104 -0.69 8.08 22.29
C ALA A 104 -1.21 8.57 20.93
N TYR A 105 -0.37 9.27 20.18
CA TYR A 105 -0.70 9.73 18.83
C TYR A 105 -1.03 8.55 17.90
N PHE A 106 -0.18 7.53 17.84
CA PHE A 106 -0.43 6.32 17.06
C PHE A 106 -1.75 5.66 17.46
N ALA A 107 -1.99 5.49 18.76
CA ALA A 107 -3.22 4.87 19.25
C ALA A 107 -4.48 5.66 18.82
N ALA A 108 -4.41 6.99 18.84
CA ALA A 108 -5.51 7.87 18.46
C ALA A 108 -5.76 7.88 16.94
N ARG A 109 -4.72 7.81 16.12
CA ARG A 109 -4.80 7.99 14.65
C ARG A 109 -4.81 6.68 13.85
N ARG A 110 -4.32 5.58 14.43
CA ARG A 110 -4.21 4.28 13.77
C ARG A 110 -5.48 3.86 13.04
N LYS A 111 -6.64 3.93 13.71
CA LYS A 111 -7.91 3.50 13.10
C LYS A 111 -8.27 4.32 11.86
N PHE A 112 -8.00 5.62 11.88
CA PHE A 112 -8.21 6.46 10.71
C PHE A 112 -7.28 6.04 9.57
N VAL A 113 -5.97 5.92 9.84
CA VAL A 113 -4.98 5.54 8.83
C VAL A 113 -5.28 4.16 8.25
N VAL A 114 -5.49 3.16 9.11
CA VAL A 114 -5.82 1.79 8.66
C VAL A 114 -7.17 1.76 7.93
N GLY A 115 -8.14 2.58 8.35
CA GLY A 115 -9.42 2.72 7.64
C GLY A 115 -9.26 3.28 6.22
N MET A 116 -8.34 4.23 6.01
CA MET A 116 -8.00 4.73 4.66
C MET A 116 -7.34 3.64 3.81
N LEU A 117 -6.46 2.83 4.40
CA LEU A 117 -5.84 1.70 3.69
C LEU A 117 -6.87 0.62 3.31
N ILE A 118 -7.79 0.27 4.21
CA ILE A 118 -8.91 -0.66 3.91
C ILE A 118 -9.79 -0.09 2.79
N ALA A 119 -10.06 1.21 2.80
CA ALA A 119 -10.83 1.84 1.73
C ALA A 119 -10.09 1.81 0.39
N ALA A 120 -8.76 1.96 0.40
CA ALA A 120 -7.92 1.81 -0.79
C ALA A 120 -8.00 0.37 -1.33
N GLU A 121 -7.84 -0.65 -0.49
CA GLU A 121 -7.99 -2.06 -0.90
C GLU A 121 -9.39 -2.35 -1.49
N ALA A 122 -10.45 -1.82 -0.87
CA ALA A 122 -11.80 -1.99 -1.38
C ALA A 122 -11.99 -1.36 -2.77
N VAL A 123 -11.38 -0.19 -3.02
CA VAL A 123 -11.37 0.45 -4.35
C VAL A 123 -10.56 -0.37 -5.34
N ASP A 124 -9.41 -0.89 -4.94
CA ASP A 124 -8.59 -1.75 -5.79
C ASP A 124 -9.34 -3.02 -6.20
N HIS A 125 -9.96 -3.71 -5.26
CA HIS A 125 -10.80 -4.88 -5.56
C HIS A 125 -11.96 -4.55 -6.49
N ALA A 126 -12.64 -3.41 -6.27
CA ALA A 126 -13.74 -2.98 -7.13
C ALA A 126 -13.27 -2.64 -8.56
N ALA A 127 -12.11 -2.00 -8.70
CA ALA A 127 -11.53 -1.67 -9.99
C ALA A 127 -11.09 -2.92 -10.76
N ASN A 128 -10.61 -3.93 -10.05
CA ASN A 128 -10.11 -5.17 -10.63
C ASN A 128 -11.17 -6.29 -10.73
N ILE A 129 -12.46 -6.00 -10.52
CA ILE A 129 -13.52 -7.02 -10.47
C ILE A 129 -13.62 -7.84 -11.76
N SER A 130 -13.46 -7.21 -12.93
CA SER A 130 -13.46 -7.88 -14.23
C SER A 130 -12.29 -8.82 -14.40
N TRP A 131 -11.11 -8.44 -13.92
CA TRP A 131 -9.92 -9.29 -13.92
C TRP A 131 -10.12 -10.52 -13.02
N TYR A 132 -10.75 -10.38 -11.85
CA TYR A 132 -11.08 -11.52 -10.99
C TYR A 132 -12.02 -12.52 -11.69
N PHE A 133 -13.03 -12.04 -12.41
CA PHE A 133 -13.91 -12.91 -13.19
C PHE A 133 -13.18 -13.64 -14.32
N ASP A 134 -12.28 -12.94 -15.01
CA ASP A 134 -11.44 -13.53 -16.06
C ASP A 134 -10.52 -14.61 -15.50
N GLN A 135 -9.82 -14.35 -14.39
CA GLN A 135 -8.96 -15.32 -13.73
C GLN A 135 -9.74 -16.56 -13.25
N HIS A 136 -10.93 -16.34 -12.69
CA HIS A 136 -11.80 -17.45 -12.29
C HIS A 136 -12.23 -18.32 -13.49
N ALA A 137 -12.56 -17.70 -14.62
CA ALA A 137 -13.03 -18.43 -15.81
C ALA A 137 -11.91 -19.21 -16.52
N HIS A 138 -10.72 -18.60 -16.65
CA HIS A 138 -9.63 -19.15 -17.46
C HIS A 138 -8.56 -19.89 -16.66
N HIS A 139 -8.38 -19.55 -15.37
CA HIS A 139 -7.34 -20.09 -14.48
C HIS A 139 -7.89 -20.50 -13.11
N PRO A 140 -8.94 -21.35 -13.00
CA PRO A 140 -9.62 -21.62 -11.72
C PRO A 140 -8.72 -22.22 -10.65
N ALA A 141 -7.76 -23.07 -11.01
CA ALA A 141 -6.81 -23.64 -10.04
C ALA A 141 -5.90 -22.57 -9.40
N HIS A 142 -5.41 -21.63 -10.21
CA HIS A 142 -4.61 -20.50 -9.72
C HIS A 142 -5.47 -19.53 -8.92
N PHE A 143 -6.69 -19.24 -9.38
CA PHE A 143 -7.64 -18.37 -8.70
C PHE A 143 -7.94 -18.84 -7.27
N TRP A 144 -8.38 -20.10 -7.11
CA TRP A 144 -8.72 -20.63 -5.80
C TRP A 144 -7.52 -21.04 -4.95
N GLY A 145 -6.40 -21.44 -5.57
CA GLY A 145 -5.19 -21.89 -4.88
C GLY A 145 -4.25 -20.76 -4.45
N TRP A 146 -4.30 -19.61 -5.11
CA TRP A 146 -3.38 -18.52 -4.84
C TRP A 146 -4.07 -17.16 -4.67
N ILE A 147 -4.83 -16.70 -5.68
CA ILE A 147 -5.37 -15.34 -5.69
C ILE A 147 -6.30 -15.11 -4.48
N ILE A 148 -7.27 -15.97 -4.28
CA ILE A 148 -8.25 -15.82 -3.18
C ILE A 148 -7.59 -15.94 -1.80
N PRO A 149 -6.78 -16.98 -1.49
CA PRO A 149 -6.10 -17.07 -0.19
C PRO A 149 -5.18 -15.89 0.10
N TYR A 150 -4.49 -15.37 -0.92
CA TYR A 150 -3.61 -14.22 -0.79
C TYR A 150 -4.37 -12.94 -0.43
N ASN A 151 -5.46 -12.64 -1.13
CA ASN A 151 -6.30 -11.48 -0.84
C ASN A 151 -6.96 -11.59 0.56
N ILE A 152 -7.48 -12.78 0.91
CA ILE A 152 -8.04 -13.03 2.25
C ILE A 152 -6.99 -12.80 3.34
N ALA A 153 -5.72 -13.16 3.10
CA ALA A 153 -4.66 -12.94 4.08
C ALA A 153 -4.37 -11.43 4.26
N ILE A 154 -4.33 -10.65 3.17
CA ILE A 154 -4.15 -9.19 3.23
C ILE A 154 -5.33 -8.53 3.93
N ASP A 155 -6.55 -8.75 3.47
CA ASP A 155 -7.76 -8.16 4.03
C ASP A 155 -7.94 -8.53 5.51
N GLY A 156 -7.70 -9.80 5.83
CA GLY A 156 -7.73 -10.32 7.20
C GLY A 156 -6.69 -9.63 8.10
N CYS A 157 -5.47 -9.39 7.59
CA CYS A 157 -4.45 -8.64 8.32
C CYS A 157 -4.84 -7.17 8.53
N PHE A 158 -5.42 -6.49 7.53
CA PHE A 158 -5.91 -5.12 7.68
C PHE A 158 -7.05 -5.03 8.69
N LEU A 159 -8.04 -5.93 8.62
CA LEU A 159 -9.12 -6.00 9.60
C LEU A 159 -8.59 -6.31 11.01
N ALA A 160 -7.69 -7.27 11.14
CA ALA A 160 -7.06 -7.58 12.42
C ALA A 160 -6.30 -6.36 12.97
N LEU A 161 -5.54 -5.64 12.12
CA LEU A 161 -4.81 -4.43 12.49
C LEU A 161 -5.76 -3.31 12.94
N PHE A 162 -6.93 -3.17 12.30
CA PHE A 162 -7.94 -2.17 12.70
C PHE A 162 -8.45 -2.39 14.12
N PHE A 163 -8.65 -3.66 14.53
CA PHE A 163 -9.14 -4.03 15.86
C PHE A 163 -8.03 -4.30 16.89
N ALA A 164 -6.79 -4.53 16.46
CA ALA A 164 -5.68 -4.86 17.36
C ALA A 164 -5.44 -3.75 18.38
N ARG A 165 -5.22 -4.10 19.64
CA ARG A 165 -4.96 -3.16 20.74
C ARG A 165 -3.54 -3.26 21.29
N GLY A 166 -2.87 -4.39 21.07
CA GLY A 166 -1.54 -4.67 21.62
C GLY A 166 -0.41 -4.20 20.72
N ARG A 167 0.65 -3.63 21.31
CA ARG A 167 1.87 -3.19 20.57
C ARG A 167 2.48 -4.33 19.76
N ARG A 168 2.61 -5.54 20.35
CA ARG A 168 3.19 -6.71 19.66
C ARG A 168 2.33 -7.15 18.47
N ALA A 169 1.02 -7.17 18.65
CA ALA A 169 0.09 -7.52 17.57
C ALA A 169 0.17 -6.52 16.41
N ASN A 170 0.20 -5.21 16.69
CA ASN A 170 0.37 -4.18 15.66
C ASN A 170 1.67 -4.35 14.88
N ILE A 171 2.80 -4.58 15.58
CA ILE A 171 4.10 -4.79 14.92
C ILE A 171 4.05 -6.05 14.04
N ALA A 172 3.53 -7.16 14.55
CA ALA A 172 3.44 -8.42 13.81
C ALA A 172 2.57 -8.27 12.55
N LEU A 173 1.38 -7.66 12.66
CA LEU A 173 0.46 -7.45 11.54
C LEU A 173 1.02 -6.48 10.50
N LEU A 174 1.64 -5.37 10.93
CA LEU A 174 2.29 -4.42 10.02
C LEU A 174 3.45 -5.08 9.27
N SER A 175 4.28 -5.86 9.96
CA SER A 175 5.37 -6.60 9.33
C SER A 175 4.84 -7.67 8.36
N ALA A 176 3.78 -8.39 8.73
CA ALA A 176 3.15 -9.37 7.85
C ALA A 176 2.58 -8.71 6.58
N LEU A 177 1.88 -7.58 6.70
CA LEU A 177 1.38 -6.83 5.54
C LEU A 177 2.51 -6.37 4.62
N ILE A 178 3.57 -5.77 5.16
CA ILE A 178 4.73 -5.35 4.36
C ILE A 178 5.32 -6.56 3.60
N LEU A 179 5.49 -7.70 4.26
CA LEU A 179 6.00 -8.91 3.61
C LEU A 179 5.05 -9.43 2.54
N LEU A 180 3.73 -9.46 2.81
CA LEU A 180 2.73 -9.91 1.84
C LEU A 180 2.75 -9.03 0.58
N PHE A 181 2.83 -7.71 0.72
CA PHE A 181 2.92 -6.80 -0.44
C PHE A 181 4.25 -6.89 -1.18
N LEU A 182 5.34 -7.27 -0.54
CA LEU A 182 6.64 -7.45 -1.21
C LEU A 182 6.78 -8.81 -1.92
N VAL A 183 6.02 -9.83 -1.51
CA VAL A 183 6.13 -11.19 -2.09
C VAL A 183 5.88 -11.23 -3.60
N PRO A 184 4.84 -10.60 -4.18
CA PRO A 184 4.61 -10.62 -5.63
C PRO A 184 5.77 -10.03 -6.42
N TYR A 185 6.35 -8.92 -5.95
CA TYR A 185 7.46 -8.23 -6.62
C TYR A 185 8.79 -8.99 -6.49
N TRP A 186 8.95 -9.74 -5.39
CA TRP A 186 10.12 -10.60 -5.20
C TRP A 186 10.11 -11.77 -6.20
N HIS A 187 8.94 -12.31 -6.49
CA HIS A 187 8.79 -13.40 -7.46
C HIS A 187 9.16 -13.01 -8.89
N GLN A 188 8.81 -11.80 -9.32
CA GLN A 188 9.00 -11.35 -10.71
C GLN A 188 10.47 -11.15 -11.13
N GLY A 189 11.42 -11.07 -10.21
CA GLY A 189 12.81 -10.80 -10.56
C GLY A 189 13.86 -11.78 -10.03
N VAL A 190 13.70 -12.27 -8.82
CA VAL A 190 14.74 -13.07 -8.14
C VAL A 190 14.39 -14.56 -8.13
N ILE A 191 13.13 -14.89 -7.89
CA ILE A 191 12.71 -16.30 -7.80
C ILE A 191 12.58 -16.93 -9.18
N ASP A 192 12.06 -16.23 -10.19
CA ASP A 192 12.01 -16.73 -11.56
C ASP A 192 13.42 -16.99 -12.09
N GLY A 193 14.37 -16.11 -11.79
CA GLY A 193 15.78 -16.34 -12.11
C GLY A 193 16.42 -17.50 -11.34
N LEU A 194 16.00 -17.74 -10.10
CA LEU A 194 16.49 -18.84 -9.28
C LEU A 194 15.85 -20.18 -9.67
N VAL A 195 14.53 -20.16 -9.91
CA VAL A 195 13.76 -21.33 -10.39
C VAL A 195 14.23 -21.76 -11.78
N MET A 196 14.45 -20.82 -12.72
CA MET A 196 15.06 -21.13 -14.02
C MET A 196 16.47 -21.73 -13.87
N ARG A 197 17.28 -21.26 -12.93
CA ARG A 197 18.64 -21.81 -12.69
C ARG A 197 18.64 -23.15 -11.99
N LEU A 198 17.67 -23.42 -11.11
CA LEU A 198 17.62 -24.66 -10.32
C LEU A 198 16.84 -25.79 -10.99
N PHE A 199 15.85 -25.49 -11.80
CA PHE A 199 14.93 -26.47 -12.38
C PHE A 199 14.95 -26.52 -13.91
N GLY A 200 15.75 -25.67 -14.59
CA GLY A 200 16.02 -25.78 -16.02
C GLY A 200 14.84 -25.51 -16.95
N TYR A 201 13.88 -24.65 -16.55
CA TYR A 201 12.79 -24.17 -17.40
C TYR A 201 13.13 -22.86 -18.04
#